data_d8248267a2b70b843d2c33fe2564821f
#
_entry.id   d8248267a2b70b843d2c33fe2564821f
#
_cell.length_a   1.000
_cell.length_b   1.000
_cell.length_c   1.000
_cell.angle_alpha   90.00
_cell.angle_beta   90.00
_cell.angle_gamma   90.00
#
_symmetry.space_group_name_H-M   'P 1'
#
loop_
_entity.id
_entity.type
_entity.pdbx_description
1 polymer ?
#
loop_
_entity_poly.entity_id
_entity_poly.type
_entity_poly.pdbx_seq_one_letter_code
_entity_poly.pdbx_strand_id
1 'polypeptide(L)'
;MYEKTFPNKRFKHTLDFLKKHIPTSEILFDLGVPNPFSKIMEENGYVVKNTKGEDLDNNQTSLQTENYSVFTAFEIFEHLLNPYTILENVKCDKLLISIPLRLWFSPAYRSKTDLWDRHYHEFEDWQLDWLLEKNGWKIKAREKFTHPVKKIGFRPLLRYFTPRYYIVYAERIS
;
A
#
# COMPACT_ATOMS: atom_id res chain seq x y z
N MET A 1 12.78 -11.83 2.31
CA MET A 1 13.33 -10.48 2.59
C MET A 1 12.85 -9.86 3.91
N TYR A 2 11.70 -10.24 4.45
CA TYR A 2 11.13 -9.68 5.68
C TYR A 2 11.77 -10.17 6.99
N GLU A 3 12.57 -11.22 6.97
CA GLU A 3 13.10 -11.86 8.20
C GLU A 3 14.21 -11.10 8.94
N LYS A 4 14.88 -10.14 8.31
CA LYS A 4 16.05 -9.45 8.92
C LYS A 4 15.81 -8.01 9.37
N THR A 5 14.73 -7.35 8.94
CA THR A 5 14.37 -5.99 9.35
C THR A 5 12.86 -5.83 9.31
N PHE A 6 12.19 -6.27 10.36
CA PHE A 6 10.76 -6.10 10.51
C PHE A 6 10.42 -4.59 10.45
N PRO A 7 9.57 -4.12 9.52
CA PRO A 7 9.28 -2.69 9.36
C PRO A 7 8.28 -2.20 10.42
N ASN A 8 8.55 -2.51 11.70
CA ASN A 8 7.64 -2.27 12.82
C ASN A 8 7.05 -0.85 12.87
N LYS A 9 7.87 0.18 12.56
CA LYS A 9 7.38 1.56 12.55
C LYS A 9 6.37 1.81 11.43
N ARG A 10 6.62 1.25 10.24
CA ARG A 10 5.71 1.36 9.11
C ARG A 10 4.41 0.63 9.43
N PHE A 11 4.49 -0.63 9.87
CA PHE A 11 3.33 -1.43 10.22
C PHE A 11 2.48 -0.77 11.32
N LYS A 12 3.14 -0.25 12.37
CA LYS A 12 2.42 0.47 13.41
C LYS A 12 1.68 1.68 12.84
N HIS A 13 2.35 2.53 12.06
CA HIS A 13 1.74 3.73 11.49
C HIS A 13 0.58 3.38 10.55
N THR A 14 0.77 2.39 9.67
CA THR A 14 -0.28 1.92 8.75
C THR A 14 -1.47 1.35 9.51
N LEU A 15 -1.23 0.58 10.58
CA LEU A 15 -2.29 0.04 11.43
C LEU A 15 -3.05 1.14 12.19
N ASP A 16 -2.34 2.12 12.74
CA ASP A 16 -2.97 3.25 13.44
C ASP A 16 -3.87 4.05 12.48
N PHE A 17 -3.42 4.28 11.25
CA PHE A 17 -4.20 4.92 10.20
C PHE A 17 -5.41 4.07 9.79
N LEU A 18 -5.24 2.76 9.60
CA LEU A 18 -6.33 1.84 9.29
C LEU A 18 -7.41 1.88 10.38
N LYS A 19 -7.04 1.75 11.66
CA LYS A 19 -7.96 1.79 12.81
C LYS A 19 -8.74 3.09 12.92
N LYS A 20 -8.13 4.21 12.53
CA LYS A 20 -8.76 5.53 12.58
C LYS A 20 -9.90 5.67 11.56
N HIS A 21 -9.83 4.98 10.44
CA HIS A 21 -10.74 5.17 9.32
C HIS A 21 -11.66 3.98 9.03
N ILE A 22 -11.26 2.77 9.41
CA ILE A 22 -11.96 1.52 9.08
C ILE A 22 -12.26 0.77 10.39
N PRO A 23 -13.53 0.54 10.73
CA PRO A 23 -13.90 -0.27 11.89
C PRO A 23 -13.62 -1.75 11.64
N THR A 24 -13.38 -2.51 12.70
CA THR A 24 -13.07 -3.96 12.63
C THR A 24 -14.24 -4.83 12.16
N SER A 25 -15.45 -4.28 12.07
CA SER A 25 -16.61 -4.95 11.47
C SER A 25 -16.54 -5.09 9.95
N GLU A 26 -15.64 -4.35 9.31
CA GLU A 26 -15.44 -4.41 7.86
C GLU A 26 -14.55 -5.61 7.47
N ILE A 27 -14.84 -6.20 6.31
CA ILE A 27 -14.03 -7.26 5.73
C ILE A 27 -13.02 -6.63 4.77
N LEU A 28 -11.74 -6.81 5.06
CA LEU A 28 -10.66 -6.29 4.24
C LEU A 28 -10.28 -7.29 3.13
N PHE A 29 -10.10 -6.80 1.92
CA PHE A 29 -9.37 -7.50 0.87
C PHE A 29 -8.02 -6.83 0.68
N ASP A 30 -6.97 -7.47 1.20
CA ASP A 30 -5.60 -6.98 1.13
C ASP A 30 -4.89 -7.54 -0.11
N LEU A 31 -4.55 -6.64 -1.02
CA LEU A 31 -3.91 -7.01 -2.29
C LEU A 31 -2.51 -7.57 -2.02
N GLY A 32 -2.24 -8.75 -2.54
CA GLY A 32 -1.02 -9.51 -2.30
C GLY A 32 -1.29 -10.77 -1.46
N VAL A 33 -0.30 -11.66 -1.40
CA VAL A 33 -0.38 -12.89 -0.60
C VAL A 33 -0.34 -12.59 0.90
N PRO A 34 -0.85 -13.50 1.76
CA PRO A 34 -0.72 -13.35 3.21
C PRO A 34 0.70 -13.04 3.64
N ASN A 35 0.86 -12.03 4.47
CA ASN A 35 2.16 -11.49 4.87
C ASN A 35 2.15 -11.10 6.35
N PRO A 36 3.28 -10.71 6.96
CA PRO A 36 3.31 -10.34 8.37
C PRO A 36 2.36 -9.20 8.76
N PHE A 37 2.04 -8.29 7.85
CA PHE A 37 1.09 -7.22 8.13
C PHE A 37 -0.36 -7.68 8.09
N SER A 38 -0.71 -8.61 7.18
CA SER A 38 -2.03 -9.27 7.19
C SER A 38 -2.29 -9.92 8.54
N LYS A 39 -1.31 -10.65 9.08
CA LYS A 39 -1.41 -11.26 10.42
C LYS A 39 -1.59 -10.22 11.53
N ILE A 40 -0.88 -9.10 11.48
CA ILE A 40 -1.04 -7.99 12.45
C ILE A 40 -2.47 -7.41 12.37
N MET A 41 -3.04 -7.25 11.18
CA MET A 41 -4.42 -6.80 11.03
C MET A 41 -5.40 -7.80 11.66
N GLU A 42 -5.23 -9.10 11.42
CA GLU A 42 -6.05 -10.17 12.02
C GLU A 42 -5.94 -10.19 13.55
N GLU A 43 -4.74 -10.10 14.11
CA GLU A 43 -4.50 -10.00 15.55
C GLU A 43 -5.16 -8.76 16.18
N ASN A 44 -5.47 -7.75 15.38
CA ASN A 44 -6.18 -6.54 15.79
C ASN A 44 -7.67 -6.57 15.47
N GLY A 45 -8.23 -7.74 15.15
CA GLY A 45 -9.65 -8.00 15.04
C GLY A 45 -10.25 -7.81 13.65
N TYR A 46 -9.45 -7.58 12.61
CA TYR A 46 -9.95 -7.50 11.23
C TYR A 46 -10.11 -8.90 10.63
N VAL A 47 -11.10 -9.05 9.77
CA VAL A 47 -11.20 -10.18 8.85
C VAL A 47 -10.46 -9.80 7.57
N VAL A 48 -9.36 -10.49 7.28
CA VAL A 48 -8.49 -10.18 6.13
C VAL A 48 -8.55 -11.30 5.11
N LYS A 49 -8.82 -10.95 3.87
CA LYS A 49 -8.71 -11.83 2.71
C LYS A 49 -7.57 -11.34 1.84
N ASN A 50 -6.82 -12.26 1.26
CA ASN A 50 -5.68 -11.96 0.41
C ASN A 50 -5.83 -12.60 -0.98
N THR A 51 -5.04 -12.14 -1.93
CA THR A 51 -4.84 -12.83 -3.21
C THR A 51 -4.09 -14.15 -3.02
N LYS A 52 -4.15 -15.02 -4.01
CA LYS A 52 -3.57 -16.37 -3.94
C LYS A 52 -2.17 -16.46 -4.56
N GLY A 53 -1.57 -15.32 -4.93
CA GLY A 53 -0.26 -15.25 -5.57
C GLY A 53 -0.31 -15.23 -7.09
N GLU A 54 -1.49 -14.95 -7.65
CA GLU A 54 -1.66 -14.67 -9.07
C GLU A 54 -0.89 -13.43 -9.52
N ASP A 55 -0.46 -13.40 -10.75
CA ASP A 55 0.09 -12.19 -11.39
C ASP A 55 -1.04 -11.18 -11.61
N LEU A 56 -1.07 -10.14 -10.81
CA LEU A 56 -2.16 -9.17 -10.76
C LEU A 56 -2.27 -8.31 -12.04
N ASP A 57 -1.22 -8.20 -12.83
CA ASP A 57 -1.28 -7.52 -14.12
C ASP A 57 -2.05 -8.35 -15.19
N ASN A 58 -2.10 -9.67 -15.00
CA ASN A 58 -2.72 -10.60 -15.94
C ASN A 58 -3.99 -11.27 -15.40
N ASN A 59 -4.14 -11.40 -14.09
CA ASN A 59 -5.25 -12.11 -13.45
C ASN A 59 -5.75 -11.40 -12.20
N GLN A 60 -6.97 -10.92 -12.25
CA GLN A 60 -7.63 -10.20 -11.15
C GLN A 60 -8.89 -10.92 -10.65
N THR A 61 -8.97 -12.23 -10.86
CA THR A 61 -10.15 -13.04 -10.51
C THR A 61 -10.50 -12.94 -9.03
N SER A 62 -9.51 -12.88 -8.13
CA SER A 62 -9.75 -12.75 -6.68
C SER A 62 -10.51 -11.48 -6.32
N LEU A 63 -10.22 -10.33 -6.98
CA LEU A 63 -10.97 -9.08 -6.77
C LEU A 63 -12.44 -9.23 -7.15
N GLN A 64 -12.74 -10.10 -8.11
CA GLN A 64 -14.08 -10.29 -8.65
C GLN A 64 -14.91 -11.31 -7.86
N THR A 65 -14.27 -12.31 -7.27
CA THR A 65 -14.93 -13.46 -6.65
C THR A 65 -15.07 -13.35 -5.14
N GLU A 66 -14.16 -12.60 -4.47
CA GLU A 66 -14.19 -12.44 -3.03
C GLU A 66 -15.26 -11.44 -2.59
N ASN A 67 -15.84 -11.68 -1.41
CA ASN A 67 -16.75 -10.74 -0.75
C ASN A 67 -15.96 -9.90 0.26
N TYR A 68 -15.92 -8.58 0.07
CA TYR A 68 -15.22 -7.63 0.94
C TYR A 68 -15.90 -6.26 0.89
N SER A 69 -15.69 -5.47 1.91
CA SER A 69 -16.25 -4.12 2.05
C SER A 69 -15.19 -3.00 1.98
N VAL A 70 -13.92 -3.36 2.15
CA VAL A 70 -12.79 -2.44 2.05
C VAL A 70 -11.67 -3.10 1.25
N PHE A 71 -11.15 -2.38 0.27
CA PHE A 71 -9.95 -2.77 -0.46
C PHE A 71 -8.71 -2.15 0.20
N THR A 72 -7.67 -2.95 0.43
CA THR A 72 -6.38 -2.45 0.94
C THR A 72 -5.23 -2.88 0.04
N ALA A 73 -4.25 -2.01 -0.13
CA ALA A 73 -3.02 -2.29 -0.88
C ALA A 73 -1.84 -1.55 -0.23
N PHE A 74 -0.96 -2.28 0.43
CA PHE A 74 0.16 -1.71 1.16
C PHE A 74 1.48 -2.04 0.48
N GLU A 75 2.12 -1.04 -0.14
CA GLU A 75 3.39 -1.18 -0.85
C GLU A 75 3.32 -2.26 -1.97
N ILE A 76 2.30 -2.15 -2.81
CA ILE A 76 2.04 -3.06 -3.93
C ILE A 76 1.95 -2.32 -5.26
N PHE A 77 1.41 -1.10 -5.29
CA PHE A 77 1.14 -0.37 -6.54
C PHE A 77 2.40 -0.06 -7.34
N GLU A 78 3.53 0.13 -6.68
CA GLU A 78 4.83 0.31 -7.32
C GLU A 78 5.32 -0.93 -8.09
N HIS A 79 4.79 -2.11 -7.75
CA HIS A 79 5.13 -3.39 -8.39
C HIS A 79 4.21 -3.77 -9.56
N LEU A 80 3.12 -3.05 -9.77
CA LEU A 80 2.18 -3.29 -10.85
C LEU A 80 2.61 -2.54 -12.11
N LEU A 81 2.39 -3.15 -13.28
CA LEU A 81 2.56 -2.45 -14.57
C LEU A 81 1.40 -1.48 -14.80
N ASN A 82 0.18 -1.89 -14.42
CA ASN A 82 -1.02 -1.10 -14.63
C ASN A 82 -1.91 -1.03 -13.37
N PRO A 83 -1.56 -0.21 -12.37
CA PRO A 83 -2.36 -0.06 -11.15
C PRO A 83 -3.77 0.49 -11.41
N TYR A 84 -4.00 1.20 -12.52
CA TYR A 84 -5.32 1.69 -12.89
C TYR A 84 -6.33 0.56 -13.10
N THR A 85 -5.93 -0.51 -13.77
CA THR A 85 -6.80 -1.67 -14.02
C THR A 85 -7.23 -2.38 -12.73
N ILE A 86 -6.34 -2.41 -11.72
CA ILE A 86 -6.72 -2.93 -10.40
C ILE A 86 -7.86 -2.10 -9.81
N LEU A 87 -7.71 -0.77 -9.81
CA LEU A 87 -8.72 0.14 -9.25
C LEU A 87 -10.07 0.05 -9.97
N GLU A 88 -10.08 -0.16 -11.29
CA GLU A 88 -11.31 -0.38 -12.07
C GLU A 88 -12.07 -1.63 -11.62
N ASN A 89 -11.35 -2.66 -11.19
CA ASN A 89 -11.90 -3.95 -10.78
C ASN A 89 -12.24 -4.05 -9.28
N VAL A 90 -11.95 -3.02 -8.48
CA VAL A 90 -12.38 -2.96 -7.07
C VAL A 90 -13.90 -2.81 -7.00
N LYS A 91 -14.58 -3.68 -6.24
CA LYS A 91 -16.05 -3.73 -6.15
C LYS A 91 -16.65 -3.00 -4.95
N CYS A 92 -15.85 -2.65 -3.97
CA CYS A 92 -16.30 -1.93 -2.78
C CYS A 92 -16.16 -0.41 -2.96
N ASP A 93 -16.73 0.34 -2.01
CA ASP A 93 -16.75 1.81 -2.04
C ASP A 93 -15.71 2.45 -1.11
N LYS A 94 -14.88 1.66 -0.45
CA LYS A 94 -13.83 2.13 0.45
C LYS A 94 -12.51 1.50 0.10
N LEU A 95 -11.45 2.30 0.07
CA LEU A 95 -10.10 1.79 -0.10
C LEU A 95 -9.08 2.48 0.81
N LEU A 96 -8.02 1.76 1.11
CA LEU A 96 -6.87 2.27 1.86
C LEU A 96 -5.59 1.76 1.20
N ILE A 97 -4.78 2.69 0.69
CA ILE A 97 -3.60 2.38 -0.10
C ILE A 97 -2.39 3.08 0.50
N SER A 98 -1.26 2.39 0.59
CA SER A 98 0.04 3.03 0.84
C SER A 98 1.03 2.72 -0.27
N ILE A 99 1.90 3.71 -0.54
CA ILE A 99 2.98 3.62 -1.52
C ILE A 99 4.28 4.19 -0.94
N PRO A 100 5.44 3.69 -1.38
CA PRO A 100 6.71 4.34 -1.11
C PRO A 100 6.86 5.57 -2.02
N LEU A 101 7.22 6.70 -1.42
CA LEU A 101 7.51 7.92 -2.17
C LEU A 101 8.94 7.93 -2.72
N ARG A 102 9.09 8.50 -3.91
CA ARG A 102 10.39 8.81 -4.49
C ARG A 102 11.19 9.71 -3.56
N LEU A 103 12.44 9.32 -3.31
CA LEU A 103 13.38 10.14 -2.54
C LEU A 103 14.29 10.90 -3.49
N TRP A 104 14.21 12.22 -3.52
CA TRP A 104 15.00 13.09 -4.41
C TRP A 104 16.52 12.92 -4.28
N PHE A 105 17.00 12.45 -3.12
CA PHE A 105 18.43 12.24 -2.82
C PHE A 105 18.88 10.79 -2.99
N SER A 106 18.01 9.91 -3.48
CA SER A 106 18.30 8.48 -3.67
C SER A 106 17.93 8.05 -5.08
N PRO A 107 18.69 7.14 -5.70
CA PRO A 107 18.23 6.55 -6.95
C PRO A 107 16.95 5.75 -6.71
N ALA A 108 16.17 5.56 -7.77
CA ALA A 108 15.02 4.69 -7.80
C ALA A 108 15.38 3.28 -7.30
N TYR A 109 14.45 2.63 -6.62
CA TYR A 109 14.65 1.26 -6.18
C TYR A 109 14.72 0.33 -7.40
N ARG A 110 15.67 -0.58 -7.37
CA ARG A 110 15.86 -1.54 -8.46
C ARG A 110 16.33 -2.90 -7.92
N SER A 111 15.42 -3.86 -7.88
CA SER A 111 15.80 -5.26 -7.68
C SER A 111 16.38 -5.85 -8.98
N LYS A 112 17.55 -6.48 -8.88
CA LYS A 112 18.22 -7.16 -10.00
C LYS A 112 17.98 -8.67 -10.01
N THR A 113 17.59 -9.22 -8.86
CA THR A 113 17.55 -10.66 -8.62
C THR A 113 16.14 -11.19 -8.38
N ASP A 114 15.25 -10.35 -7.86
CA ASP A 114 13.87 -10.72 -7.57
C ASP A 114 12.94 -9.98 -8.53
N LEU A 115 12.27 -10.72 -9.39
CA LEU A 115 11.36 -10.17 -10.39
C LEU A 115 10.09 -9.59 -9.74
N TRP A 116 9.63 -10.18 -8.64
CA TRP A 116 8.44 -9.74 -7.90
C TRP A 116 8.69 -8.50 -7.04
N ASP A 117 9.95 -8.17 -6.75
CA ASP A 117 10.37 -7.00 -5.99
C ASP A 117 10.87 -5.85 -6.91
N ARG A 118 10.44 -5.85 -8.18
CA ARG A 118 10.73 -4.74 -9.11
C ARG A 118 9.72 -3.62 -8.91
N HIS A 119 10.23 -2.39 -8.77
CA HIS A 119 9.40 -1.21 -8.88
C HIS A 119 9.31 -0.78 -10.34
N TYR A 120 8.14 -0.88 -10.91
CA TYR A 120 7.84 -0.32 -12.23
C TYR A 120 7.48 1.16 -12.14
N HIS A 121 7.03 1.60 -10.95
CA HIS A 121 6.70 2.99 -10.67
C HIS A 121 7.47 3.53 -9.48
N GLU A 122 7.89 4.79 -9.58
CA GLU A 122 8.44 5.60 -8.48
C GLU A 122 7.47 6.76 -8.24
N PHE A 123 6.57 6.59 -7.29
CA PHE A 123 5.50 7.53 -7.05
C PHE A 123 5.96 8.80 -6.31
N GLU A 124 5.39 9.92 -6.73
CA GLU A 124 5.13 11.08 -5.90
C GLU A 124 3.67 11.05 -5.43
N ASP A 125 3.33 11.74 -4.34
CA ASP A 125 1.97 11.67 -3.75
C ASP A 125 0.86 12.08 -4.72
N TRP A 126 1.05 13.17 -5.46
CA TRP A 126 0.09 13.67 -6.44
C TRP A 126 -0.20 12.67 -7.58
N GLN A 127 0.73 11.77 -7.90
CA GLN A 127 0.51 10.75 -8.92
C GLN A 127 -0.52 9.72 -8.46
N LEU A 128 -0.46 9.29 -7.19
CA LEU A 128 -1.49 8.42 -6.61
C LEU A 128 -2.82 9.17 -6.49
N ASP A 129 -2.81 10.44 -6.08
CA ASP A 129 -4.02 11.26 -5.98
C ASP A 129 -4.75 11.33 -7.33
N TRP A 130 -4.05 11.64 -8.40
CA TRP A 130 -4.63 11.70 -9.75
C TRP A 130 -5.09 10.35 -10.28
N LEU A 131 -4.36 9.28 -9.96
CA LEU A 131 -4.76 7.92 -10.31
C LEU A 131 -6.09 7.55 -9.65
N LEU A 132 -6.25 7.86 -8.37
CA LEU A 132 -7.49 7.65 -7.62
C LEU A 132 -8.63 8.52 -8.16
N GLU A 133 -8.40 9.81 -8.34
CA GLU A 133 -9.38 10.74 -8.88
C GLU A 133 -9.87 10.30 -10.27
N LYS A 134 -8.95 9.94 -11.17
CA LYS A 134 -9.26 9.46 -12.52
C LYS A 134 -10.13 8.21 -12.51
N ASN A 135 -9.99 7.37 -11.48
CA ASN A 135 -10.76 6.13 -11.31
C ASN A 135 -12.03 6.32 -10.45
N GLY A 136 -12.45 7.58 -10.19
CA GLY A 136 -13.69 7.87 -9.47
C GLY A 136 -13.61 7.72 -7.95
N TRP A 137 -12.42 7.85 -7.37
CA TRP A 137 -12.22 7.84 -5.92
C TRP A 137 -12.01 9.25 -5.36
N LYS A 138 -12.65 9.54 -4.24
CA LYS A 138 -12.48 10.80 -3.49
C LYS A 138 -11.67 10.54 -2.23
N ILE A 139 -10.49 11.14 -2.15
CA ILE A 139 -9.63 11.05 -0.96
C ILE A 139 -10.31 11.78 0.21
N LYS A 140 -10.49 11.08 1.31
CA LYS A 140 -11.07 11.57 2.57
C LYS A 140 -10.02 11.87 3.62
N ALA A 141 -8.93 11.09 3.64
CA ALA A 141 -7.80 11.29 4.54
C ALA A 141 -6.51 10.84 3.89
N ARG A 142 -5.41 11.47 4.27
CA ARG A 142 -4.07 11.13 3.80
C ARG A 142 -3.02 11.54 4.82
N GLU A 143 -1.95 10.77 4.88
CA GLU A 143 -0.79 11.06 5.73
C GLU A 143 0.51 10.74 5.00
N LYS A 144 1.55 11.52 5.27
CA LYS A 144 2.94 11.22 4.85
C LYS A 144 3.77 11.00 6.09
N PHE A 145 4.61 9.97 6.07
CA PHE A 145 5.48 9.70 7.21
C PHE A 145 6.89 9.30 6.80
N THR A 146 7.84 9.64 7.68
CA THR A 146 9.25 9.35 7.48
C THR A 146 9.58 7.93 7.95
N HIS A 147 10.65 7.36 7.39
CA HIS A 147 11.22 6.10 7.85
C HIS A 147 12.71 6.27 8.14
N PRO A 148 13.05 6.84 9.31
CA PRO A 148 14.44 7.04 9.70
C PRO A 148 15.20 5.72 9.83
N VAL A 149 16.44 5.69 9.42
CA VAL A 149 17.33 4.54 9.58
C VAL A 149 18.44 4.87 10.58
N LYS A 150 18.76 3.94 11.47
CA LYS A 150 19.83 4.07 12.46
C LYS A 150 21.20 3.86 11.81
N LYS A 151 21.61 4.78 10.92
CA LYS A 151 22.93 4.80 10.28
C LYS A 151 23.43 6.24 10.25
N ILE A 152 24.75 6.42 10.37
CA ILE A 152 25.39 7.74 10.26
C ILE A 152 25.67 8.01 8.77
N GLY A 153 25.36 9.23 8.31
CA GLY A 153 25.61 9.67 6.95
C GLY A 153 24.58 10.67 6.44
N PHE A 154 24.89 11.34 5.34
CA PHE A 154 24.06 12.40 4.76
C PHE A 154 22.66 11.86 4.33
N ARG A 155 22.61 10.76 3.60
CA ARG A 155 21.34 10.14 3.19
C ARG A 155 20.48 9.66 4.36
N PRO A 156 21.02 8.94 5.38
CA PRO A 156 20.30 8.64 6.60
C PRO A 156 19.75 9.88 7.31
N LEU A 157 20.52 10.97 7.39
CA LEU A 157 20.05 12.21 7.99
C LEU A 157 18.84 12.79 7.27
N LEU A 158 18.86 12.85 5.94
CA LEU A 158 17.74 13.34 5.13
C LEU A 158 16.46 12.53 5.32
N ARG A 159 16.54 11.23 5.64
CA ARG A 159 15.38 10.37 5.91
C ARG A 159 14.60 10.73 7.18
N TYR A 160 15.17 11.54 8.07
CA TYR A 160 14.42 12.05 9.22
C TYR A 160 13.43 13.13 8.82
N PHE A 161 13.70 13.87 7.76
CA PHE A 161 12.93 15.04 7.33
C PHE A 161 12.12 14.80 6.05
N THR A 162 12.51 13.80 5.24
CA THR A 162 11.85 13.52 3.97
C THR A 162 10.86 12.35 4.15
N PRO A 163 9.57 12.56 3.87
CA PRO A 163 8.60 11.47 3.87
C PRO A 163 9.02 10.34 2.93
N ARG A 164 8.91 9.12 3.41
CA ARG A 164 9.19 7.90 2.62
C ARG A 164 7.93 7.19 2.20
N TYR A 165 6.85 7.34 2.94
CA TYR A 165 5.60 6.66 2.68
C TYR A 165 4.46 7.65 2.63
N TYR A 166 3.50 7.35 1.78
CA TYR A 166 2.25 8.04 1.63
C TYR A 166 1.11 7.04 1.77
N ILE A 167 0.13 7.36 2.60
CA ILE A 167 -1.05 6.53 2.84
C ILE A 167 -2.30 7.36 2.65
N VAL A 168 -3.30 6.79 1.98
CA VAL A 168 -4.59 7.43 1.70
C VAL A 168 -5.74 6.52 2.09
N TYR A 169 -6.82 7.14 2.58
CA TYR A 169 -8.16 6.56 2.64
C TYR A 169 -9.05 7.31 1.66
N ALA A 170 -9.73 6.58 0.80
CA ALA A 170 -10.63 7.14 -0.19
C ALA A 170 -11.95 6.36 -0.28
N GLU A 171 -12.98 7.06 -0.72
CA GLU A 171 -14.32 6.51 -0.96
C GLU A 171 -14.71 6.74 -2.43
N ARG A 172 -15.50 5.82 -2.98
CA ARG A 172 -15.99 5.94 -4.35
C ARG A 172 -16.92 7.15 -4.46
N ILE A 173 -16.81 7.87 -5.56
CA ILE A 173 -17.74 8.96 -5.88
C ILE A 173 -19.04 8.30 -6.36
N SER A 174 -20.14 8.55 -5.62
CA SER A 174 -21.49 8.14 -6.00
C SER A 174 -21.98 8.92 -7.21
#